data_369bfa188ee29249d5b42c1741954bd0
#
_entry.id   369bfa188ee29249d5b42c1741954bd0
#
_cell.length_a   1.000
_cell.length_b   1.000
_cell.length_c   1.000
_cell.angle_alpha   90.00
_cell.angle_beta   90.00
_cell.angle_gamma   90.00
#
_symmetry.space_group_name_H-M   'P 1'
#
loop_
_entity.id
_entity.type
_entity.pdbx_description
1 polymer ?
#
loop_
_entity_poly.entity_id
_entity_poly.type
_entity_poly.pdbx_seq_one_letter_code
_entity_poly.pdbx_strand_id
1 'polypeptide(L)'
;MPVIEMKPRVYQFGPIVKTLVTLAAFALVIIGVAGVMQAYTHLHGVAAQFGGCVLSMIPIAAALFGAPIVWRCKLTLHEDRLEYNGLMIDRVIRKSDVINALGKQEQTGMFSIFLTLASQPFKSLHIAVLGRMDDAISRWVDGLPHIRQPQR
;
A
#
# COMPACT_ATOMS: atom_id res chain seq x y z
N MET A 1 -15.60 5.60 35.53
CA MET A 1 -15.81 6.08 34.14
C MET A 1 -15.77 4.84 33.26
N PRO A 2 -16.78 4.56 32.42
CA PRO A 2 -16.72 3.42 31.51
C PRO A 2 -15.59 3.68 30.50
N VAL A 3 -14.63 2.76 30.43
CA VAL A 3 -13.61 2.73 29.37
C VAL A 3 -14.39 2.40 28.10
N ILE A 4 -14.59 3.38 27.24
CA ILE A 4 -15.19 3.18 25.91
C ILE A 4 -14.11 2.48 25.08
N GLU A 5 -14.16 1.16 25.08
CA GLU A 5 -13.26 0.33 24.27
C GLU A 5 -13.53 0.64 22.79
N MET A 6 -12.59 1.32 22.17
CA MET A 6 -12.71 1.69 20.76
C MET A 6 -12.60 0.41 19.92
N LYS A 7 -13.68 0.00 19.25
CA LYS A 7 -13.63 -1.13 18.31
C LYS A 7 -12.55 -0.90 17.27
N PRO A 8 -11.70 -1.87 16.98
CA PRO A 8 -10.64 -1.75 15.98
C PRO A 8 -11.26 -1.40 14.62
N ARG A 9 -10.73 -0.36 13.98
CA ARG A 9 -11.15 0.05 12.63
C ARG A 9 -10.20 -0.51 11.59
N VAL A 10 -10.77 -1.06 10.54
CA VAL A 10 -10.04 -1.70 9.45
C VAL A 10 -10.16 -0.87 8.19
N TYR A 11 -9.03 -0.45 7.66
CA TYR A 11 -8.91 0.25 6.39
C TYR A 11 -8.30 -0.71 5.36
N GLN A 12 -9.05 -1.00 4.34
CA GLN A 12 -8.65 -1.87 3.24
C GLN A 12 -9.31 -1.40 1.95
N PHE A 13 -8.77 -1.86 0.82
CA PHE A 13 -9.39 -1.58 -0.46
C PHE A 13 -10.82 -2.10 -0.50
N GLY A 14 -11.73 -1.29 -1.04
CA GLY A 14 -13.12 -1.68 -1.21
C GLY A 14 -13.27 -2.87 -2.19
N PRO A 15 -14.39 -3.62 -2.10
CA PRO A 15 -14.60 -4.79 -2.95
C PRO A 15 -14.58 -4.46 -4.46
N ILE A 16 -15.12 -3.30 -4.84
CA ILE A 16 -15.10 -2.83 -6.23
C ILE A 16 -13.66 -2.68 -6.74
N VAL A 17 -12.78 -2.03 -5.97
CA VAL A 17 -11.37 -1.84 -6.34
C VAL A 17 -10.67 -3.20 -6.46
N LYS A 18 -10.90 -4.10 -5.51
CA LYS A 18 -10.35 -5.47 -5.55
C LYS A 18 -10.77 -6.20 -6.83
N THR A 19 -12.04 -6.14 -7.18
CA THR A 19 -12.58 -6.77 -8.39
C THR A 19 -11.97 -6.16 -9.66
N LEU A 20 -11.93 -4.82 -9.77
CA LEU A 20 -11.35 -4.13 -10.93
C LEU A 20 -9.87 -4.46 -11.12
N VAL A 21 -9.09 -4.44 -10.03
CA VAL A 21 -7.65 -4.78 -10.09
C VAL A 21 -7.44 -6.24 -10.47
N THR A 22 -8.29 -7.14 -9.98
CA THR A 22 -8.22 -8.56 -10.35
C THR A 22 -8.53 -8.76 -11.84
N LEU A 23 -9.58 -8.12 -12.38
CA LEU A 23 -9.90 -8.16 -13.80
C LEU A 23 -8.78 -7.57 -14.66
N ALA A 24 -8.22 -6.43 -14.25
CA ALA A 24 -7.07 -5.83 -14.92
C ALA A 24 -5.83 -6.75 -14.90
N ALA A 25 -5.57 -7.44 -13.79
CA ALA A 25 -4.49 -8.40 -13.69
C ALA A 25 -4.69 -9.58 -14.66
N PHE A 26 -5.91 -10.12 -14.77
CA PHE A 26 -6.23 -11.16 -15.77
C PHE A 26 -5.98 -10.65 -17.19
N ALA A 27 -6.42 -9.45 -17.53
CA ALA A 27 -6.18 -8.86 -18.85
C ALA A 27 -4.68 -8.72 -19.16
N LEU A 28 -3.89 -8.26 -18.18
CA LEU A 28 -2.44 -8.13 -18.31
C LEU A 28 -1.74 -9.49 -18.53
N VAL A 29 -2.20 -10.54 -17.85
CA VAL A 29 -1.68 -11.91 -18.07
C VAL A 29 -1.99 -12.37 -19.47
N ILE A 30 -3.22 -12.18 -19.96
CA ILE A 30 -3.62 -12.55 -21.32
C ILE A 30 -2.77 -11.81 -22.36
N ILE A 31 -2.59 -10.49 -22.20
CA ILE A 31 -1.75 -9.67 -23.09
C ILE A 31 -0.30 -10.16 -23.08
N GLY A 32 0.25 -10.44 -21.89
CA GLY A 32 1.60 -10.94 -21.77
C GLY A 32 1.81 -12.29 -22.45
N VAL A 33 0.89 -13.24 -22.24
CA VAL A 33 0.94 -14.57 -22.87
C VAL A 33 0.81 -14.45 -24.39
N ALA A 34 -0.14 -13.64 -24.89
CA ALA A 34 -0.29 -13.40 -26.32
C ALA A 34 0.98 -12.77 -26.92
N GLY A 35 1.60 -11.82 -26.20
CA GLY A 35 2.87 -11.21 -26.61
C GLY A 35 4.03 -12.20 -26.70
N VAL A 36 4.14 -13.13 -25.74
CA VAL A 36 5.14 -14.22 -25.80
C VAL A 36 4.89 -15.09 -27.02
N MET A 37 3.65 -15.49 -27.27
CA MET A 37 3.31 -16.32 -28.45
C MET A 37 3.65 -15.61 -29.77
N GLN A 38 3.30 -14.31 -29.88
CA GLN A 38 3.64 -13.51 -31.07
C GLN A 38 5.15 -13.36 -31.25
N ALA A 39 5.90 -13.11 -30.17
CA ALA A 39 7.35 -13.01 -30.23
C ALA A 39 7.97 -14.31 -30.74
N TYR A 40 7.46 -15.44 -30.31
CA TYR A 40 7.95 -16.75 -30.73
C TYR A 40 7.63 -17.10 -32.17
N THR A 41 6.43 -16.72 -32.67
CA THR A 41 5.95 -17.11 -34.00
C THR A 41 6.34 -16.13 -35.12
N HIS A 42 6.45 -14.85 -34.82
CA HIS A 42 6.64 -13.81 -35.86
C HIS A 42 8.02 -13.15 -35.87
N LEU A 43 8.76 -13.22 -34.76
CA LEU A 43 10.12 -12.64 -34.72
C LEU A 43 11.14 -13.67 -35.22
N HIS A 44 12.00 -13.22 -36.13
CA HIS A 44 13.10 -14.03 -36.65
C HIS A 44 14.42 -13.63 -36.01
N GLY A 45 15.18 -14.62 -35.55
CA GLY A 45 16.45 -14.43 -34.87
C GLY A 45 16.33 -14.50 -33.34
N VAL A 46 17.28 -15.21 -32.72
CA VAL A 46 17.30 -15.55 -31.29
C VAL A 46 17.23 -14.29 -30.41
N ALA A 47 17.94 -13.22 -30.76
CA ALA A 47 17.99 -11.99 -30.00
C ALA A 47 16.64 -11.26 -30.01
N ALA A 48 15.95 -11.23 -31.19
CA ALA A 48 14.64 -10.59 -31.32
C ALA A 48 13.55 -11.37 -30.59
N GLN A 49 13.55 -12.70 -30.69
CA GLN A 49 12.63 -13.55 -29.94
C GLN A 49 12.82 -13.41 -28.43
N PHE A 50 14.06 -13.45 -27.96
CA PHE A 50 14.35 -13.28 -26.54
C PHE A 50 13.92 -11.90 -26.03
N GLY A 51 14.24 -10.83 -26.74
CA GLY A 51 13.81 -9.47 -26.38
C GLY A 51 12.30 -9.32 -26.34
N GLY A 52 11.58 -9.86 -27.33
CA GLY A 52 10.12 -9.85 -27.37
C GLY A 52 9.49 -10.63 -26.22
N CYS A 53 10.01 -11.79 -25.87
CA CYS A 53 9.55 -12.57 -24.72
C CYS A 53 9.78 -11.81 -23.40
N VAL A 54 10.97 -11.22 -23.20
CA VAL A 54 11.27 -10.45 -21.98
C VAL A 54 10.30 -9.25 -21.84
N LEU A 55 10.05 -8.52 -22.92
CA LEU A 55 9.11 -7.40 -22.88
C LEU A 55 7.69 -7.84 -22.52
N SER A 56 7.26 -8.98 -23.07
CA SER A 56 5.94 -9.55 -22.81
C SER A 56 5.77 -10.10 -21.39
N MET A 57 6.86 -10.35 -20.67
CA MET A 57 6.80 -10.74 -19.25
C MET A 57 6.51 -9.57 -18.31
N ILE A 58 6.70 -8.32 -18.74
CA ILE A 58 6.45 -7.13 -17.92
C ILE A 58 4.99 -7.06 -17.44
N PRO A 59 3.95 -7.16 -18.30
CA PRO A 59 2.57 -7.13 -17.85
C PRO A 59 2.22 -8.32 -16.95
N ILE A 60 2.81 -9.50 -17.17
CA ILE A 60 2.62 -10.66 -16.29
C ILE A 60 3.18 -10.37 -14.89
N ALA A 61 4.40 -9.84 -14.83
CA ALA A 61 5.01 -9.46 -13.56
C ALA A 61 4.18 -8.38 -12.85
N ALA A 62 3.72 -7.36 -13.56
CA ALA A 62 2.85 -6.31 -13.00
C ALA A 62 1.56 -6.89 -12.41
N ALA A 63 0.93 -7.87 -13.06
CA ALA A 63 -0.25 -8.55 -12.56
C ALA A 63 0.04 -9.37 -11.29
N LEU A 64 1.15 -10.14 -11.30
CA LEU A 64 1.54 -11.00 -10.18
C LEU A 64 1.90 -10.22 -8.91
N PHE A 65 2.46 -9.02 -9.04
CA PHE A 65 2.80 -8.17 -7.90
C PHE A 65 1.68 -7.19 -7.53
N GLY A 66 0.97 -6.64 -8.51
CA GLY A 66 -0.05 -5.62 -8.28
C GLY A 66 -1.32 -6.15 -7.62
N ALA A 67 -1.86 -7.28 -8.08
CA ALA A 67 -3.09 -7.84 -7.53
C ALA A 67 -2.95 -8.25 -6.05
N PRO A 68 -1.91 -8.97 -5.60
CA PRO A 68 -1.74 -9.33 -4.20
C PRO A 68 -1.61 -8.14 -3.26
N ILE A 69 -1.04 -6.99 -3.71
CA ILE A 69 -0.96 -5.77 -2.91
C ILE A 69 -2.35 -5.32 -2.48
N VAL A 70 -3.30 -5.25 -3.43
CA VAL A 70 -4.66 -4.76 -3.16
C VAL A 70 -5.44 -5.69 -2.24
N TRP A 71 -5.18 -7.00 -2.33
CA TRP A 71 -5.86 -7.98 -1.50
C TRP A 71 -5.26 -8.08 -0.09
N ARG A 72 -3.95 -7.95 0.04
CA ARG A 72 -3.24 -8.17 1.29
C ARG A 72 -3.05 -6.90 2.11
N CYS A 73 -2.90 -5.74 1.47
CA CYS A 73 -2.69 -4.50 2.20
C CYS A 73 -3.91 -4.14 3.05
N LYS A 74 -3.70 -4.09 4.35
CA LYS A 74 -4.71 -3.81 5.36
C LYS A 74 -4.08 -3.00 6.47
N LEU A 75 -4.75 -1.92 6.88
CA LEU A 75 -4.40 -1.14 8.05
C LEU A 75 -5.48 -1.35 9.10
N THR A 76 -5.10 -1.79 10.28
CA THR A 76 -6.00 -1.92 11.43
C THR A 76 -5.58 -0.92 12.50
N LEU A 77 -6.50 -0.03 12.84
CA LEU A 77 -6.31 0.99 13.85
C LEU A 77 -6.92 0.53 15.16
N HIS A 78 -6.09 0.39 16.16
CA HIS A 78 -6.45 0.16 17.56
C HIS A 78 -6.24 1.48 18.35
N GLU A 79 -6.68 1.53 19.58
CA GLU A 79 -6.52 2.70 20.44
C GLU A 79 -5.05 2.98 20.78
N ASP A 80 -4.27 1.92 21.04
CA ASP A 80 -2.88 1.95 21.49
C ASP A 80 -1.85 1.63 20.42
N ARG A 81 -2.28 1.07 19.27
CA ARG A 81 -1.39 0.59 18.22
C ARG A 81 -2.03 0.66 16.85
N LEU A 82 -1.19 0.67 15.84
CA LEU A 82 -1.51 0.59 14.43
C LEU A 82 -0.88 -0.67 13.84
N GLU A 83 -1.68 -1.53 13.27
CA GLU A 83 -1.23 -2.75 12.60
C GLU A 83 -1.31 -2.54 11.09
N TYR A 84 -0.17 -2.61 10.43
CA TYR A 84 -0.05 -2.53 8.99
C TYR A 84 0.37 -3.87 8.42
N ASN A 85 -0.50 -4.47 7.63
CA ASN A 85 -0.22 -5.69 6.88
C ASN A 85 0.03 -5.30 5.42
N GLY A 86 1.28 -5.37 5.00
CA GLY A 86 1.70 -5.11 3.62
C GLY A 86 1.88 -6.39 2.81
N LEU A 87 2.45 -6.25 1.60
CA LEU A 87 2.75 -7.40 0.76
C LEU A 87 3.88 -8.26 1.34
N MET A 88 4.95 -7.61 1.81
CA MET A 88 6.16 -8.27 2.31
C MET A 88 6.50 -7.93 3.77
N ILE A 89 5.79 -6.97 4.35
CA ILE A 89 6.14 -6.44 5.68
C ILE A 89 4.85 -6.28 6.47
N ASP A 90 4.75 -7.03 7.55
CA ASP A 90 3.72 -6.85 8.56
C ASP A 90 4.36 -6.11 9.74
N ARG A 91 3.78 -5.00 10.16
CA ARG A 91 4.30 -4.19 11.27
C ARG A 91 3.20 -3.82 12.24
N VAL A 92 3.54 -3.94 13.52
CA VAL A 92 2.75 -3.43 14.63
C VAL A 92 3.50 -2.22 15.20
N ILE A 93 2.87 -1.06 15.16
CA ILE A 93 3.44 0.20 15.63
C ILE A 93 2.64 0.63 16.85
N ARG A 94 3.29 0.64 18.01
CA ARG A 94 2.66 1.10 19.24
C ARG A 94 2.69 2.63 19.28
N LYS A 95 1.66 3.22 19.83
CA LYS A 95 1.56 4.67 20.01
C LYS A 95 2.73 5.25 20.81
N SER A 96 3.21 4.49 21.81
CA SER A 96 4.39 4.83 22.62
C SER A 96 5.70 4.92 21.84
N ASP A 97 5.79 4.21 20.72
CA ASP A 97 7.03 4.11 19.94
C ASP A 97 7.13 5.21 18.87
N VAL A 98 6.06 6.00 18.71
CA VAL A 98 6.00 7.08 17.73
C VAL A 98 6.46 8.38 18.36
N ILE A 99 7.52 8.96 17.79
CA ILE A 99 8.04 10.28 18.22
C ILE A 99 7.30 11.40 17.50
N ASN A 100 7.00 11.21 16.22
CA ASN A 100 6.34 12.22 15.40
C ASN A 100 5.44 11.55 14.36
N ALA A 101 4.30 12.16 14.07
CA ALA A 101 3.37 11.72 13.06
C ALA A 101 2.88 12.91 12.23
N LEU A 102 2.83 12.74 10.92
CA LEU A 102 2.26 13.69 9.98
C LEU A 102 1.27 12.96 9.08
N GLY A 103 0.00 13.33 9.16
CA GLY A 103 -1.02 12.89 8.22
C GLY A 103 -1.14 13.87 7.06
N LYS A 104 -1.17 13.40 5.82
CA LYS A 104 -1.36 14.21 4.62
C LYS A 104 -2.39 13.58 3.71
N GLN A 105 -3.45 14.33 3.40
CA GLN A 105 -4.41 13.95 2.36
C GLN A 105 -3.83 14.32 1.00
N GLU A 106 -3.70 13.33 0.11
CA GLU A 106 -3.24 13.57 -1.26
C GLU A 106 -4.43 13.87 -2.20
N GLN A 107 -4.15 14.60 -3.27
CA GLN A 107 -5.17 14.97 -4.27
C GLN A 107 -5.78 13.75 -4.98
N THR A 108 -5.06 12.64 -4.99
CA THR A 108 -5.49 11.36 -5.57
C THR A 108 -6.55 10.62 -4.75
N GLY A 109 -7.02 11.19 -3.63
CA GLY A 109 -7.92 10.52 -2.70
C GLY A 109 -7.24 9.49 -1.80
N MET A 110 -5.92 9.40 -1.88
CA MET A 110 -5.10 8.61 -0.98
C MET A 110 -4.74 9.43 0.26
N PHE A 111 -4.61 8.75 1.36
CA PHE A 111 -4.17 9.32 2.61
C PHE A 111 -2.82 8.72 2.99
N SER A 112 -1.85 9.58 3.30
CA SER A 112 -0.49 9.17 3.69
C SER A 112 -0.21 9.55 5.13
N ILE A 113 0.27 8.58 5.90
CA ILE A 113 0.77 8.78 7.26
C ILE A 113 2.29 8.64 7.23
N PHE A 114 2.99 9.64 7.71
CA PHE A 114 4.43 9.60 7.94
C PHE A 114 4.67 9.49 9.44
N LEU A 115 5.25 8.37 9.86
CA LEU A 115 5.55 8.09 11.27
C LEU A 115 7.05 8.07 11.47
N THR A 116 7.54 8.80 12.47
CA THR A 116 8.92 8.70 12.93
C THR A 116 8.94 7.86 14.22
N LEU A 117 9.67 6.76 14.20
CA LEU A 117 9.74 5.82 15.32
C LEU A 117 10.97 6.09 16.20
N ALA A 118 10.85 5.87 17.50
CA ALA A 118 11.94 5.99 18.45
C ALA A 118 13.14 5.07 18.11
N SER A 119 12.88 3.91 17.55
CA SER A 119 13.91 2.98 17.10
C SER A 119 14.66 3.43 15.85
N GLN A 120 14.10 4.36 15.07
CA GLN A 120 14.69 4.88 13.83
C GLN A 120 14.38 6.37 13.65
N PRO A 121 14.96 7.28 14.48
CA PRO A 121 14.57 8.69 14.52
C PRO A 121 14.89 9.47 13.25
N PHE A 122 15.79 8.96 12.40
CA PHE A 122 16.18 9.58 11.13
C PHE A 122 15.42 9.03 9.90
N LYS A 123 14.52 8.06 10.11
CA LYS A 123 13.79 7.41 9.02
C LYS A 123 12.30 7.48 9.27
N SER A 124 11.58 8.21 8.42
CA SER A 124 10.12 8.22 8.47
C SER A 124 9.56 6.96 7.78
N LEU A 125 8.66 6.29 8.47
CA LEU A 125 7.86 5.22 7.88
C LEU A 125 6.69 5.86 7.15
N HIS A 126 6.61 5.65 5.84
CA HIS A 126 5.49 6.09 5.01
C HIS A 126 4.47 4.98 4.88
N ILE A 127 3.24 5.25 5.28
CA ILE A 127 2.10 4.35 5.14
C ILE A 127 1.07 5.06 4.28
N ALA A 128 0.88 4.58 3.06
CA ALA A 128 -0.18 5.05 2.17
C ALA A 128 -1.43 4.19 2.37
N VAL A 129 -2.56 4.84 2.61
CA VAL A 129 -3.86 4.20 2.80
C VAL A 129 -4.81 4.74 1.74
N LEU A 130 -5.50 3.87 1.03
CA LEU A 130 -6.57 4.28 0.13
C LEU A 130 -7.83 4.61 0.93
N GLY A 131 -8.26 5.86 0.81
CA GLY A 131 -9.43 6.38 1.48
C GLY A 131 -9.24 7.80 1.98
N ARG A 132 -10.31 8.39 2.48
CA ARG A 132 -10.24 9.69 3.13
C ARG A 132 -9.83 9.51 4.59
N MET A 133 -9.05 10.46 5.07
CA MET A 133 -8.76 10.62 6.49
C MET A 133 -10.10 10.78 7.22
N ASP A 134 -10.42 9.83 8.09
CA ASP A 134 -11.61 9.92 8.94
C ASP A 134 -11.24 10.45 10.33
N ASP A 135 -12.27 10.79 11.11
CA ASP A 135 -12.11 11.34 12.47
C ASP A 135 -11.36 10.38 13.41
N ALA A 136 -11.35 9.08 13.13
CA ALA A 136 -10.69 8.12 13.99
C ALA A 136 -9.18 8.15 13.76
N ILE A 137 -8.74 8.20 12.51
CA ILE A 137 -7.32 8.38 12.16
C ILE A 137 -6.84 9.75 12.63
N SER A 138 -7.62 10.83 12.40
CA SER A 138 -7.28 12.17 12.87
C SER A 138 -7.07 12.19 14.37
N ARG A 139 -8.01 11.67 15.15
CA ARG A 139 -7.89 11.61 16.62
C ARG A 139 -6.72 10.74 17.07
N TRP A 140 -6.42 9.66 16.34
CA TRP A 140 -5.28 8.82 16.66
C TRP A 140 -3.96 9.56 16.44
N VAL A 141 -3.82 10.26 15.31
CA VAL A 141 -2.65 11.09 14.97
C VAL A 141 -2.53 12.26 15.94
N ASP A 142 -3.64 12.96 16.24
CA ASP A 142 -3.67 14.11 17.16
C ASP A 142 -3.33 13.71 18.61
N GLY A 143 -3.62 12.46 18.97
CA GLY A 143 -3.29 11.90 20.27
C GLY A 143 -1.83 11.40 20.39
N LEU A 144 -1.00 11.58 19.35
CA LEU A 144 0.43 11.27 19.39
C LEU A 144 1.24 12.45 19.94
N PRO A 145 2.40 12.19 20.55
CA PRO A 145 3.29 13.24 20.98
C PRO A 145 3.78 14.03 19.75
N HIS A 146 3.28 15.25 19.58
CA HIS A 146 3.73 16.14 18.51
C HIS A 146 5.03 16.83 18.96
N ILE A 147 6.12 16.55 18.28
CA ILE A 147 7.26 17.43 18.29
C ILE A 147 6.84 18.64 17.43
N ARG A 148 6.59 19.78 18.08
CA ARG A 148 6.34 21.06 17.39
C ARG A 148 7.46 21.26 16.37
N GLN A 149 7.13 21.13 15.09
CA GLN A 149 8.04 21.60 14.06
C GLN A 149 8.24 23.11 14.27
N PRO A 150 9.48 23.59 14.30
CA PRO A 150 9.71 25.02 14.26
C PRO A 150 9.08 25.55 12.96
N GLN A 151 8.10 26.44 13.11
CA GLN A 151 7.51 27.16 11.99
C GLN A 151 8.66 27.87 11.26
N ARG A 152 8.91 27.46 10.01
CA ARG A 152 9.75 28.21 9.08
C ARG A 152 8.88 29.14 8.25
#